data_607d44b7a47c03a424e093fbbbd489ef
#
_entry.id   607d44b7a47c03a424e093fbbbd489ef
#
_cell.length_a   1.000
_cell.length_b   1.000
_cell.length_c   1.000
_cell.angle_alpha   90.00
_cell.angle_beta   90.00
_cell.angle_gamma   90.00
#
_symmetry.space_group_name_H-M   'P 1'
#
loop_
_entity.id
_entity.type
_entity.pdbx_description
1 polymer ?
#
loop_
_entity_poly.entity_id
_entity_poly.type
_entity_poly.pdbx_seq_one_letter_code
_entity_poly.pdbx_strand_id
1 'polypeptide(L)'
;TDAHVDFYARFVRPGVVVANLDTDPASYDHAVTQAHLAILKAATDADGRTLQVHTLSPPRAPRESRFSRRNPDFAAGYINYFVINGAVIAPEFGDLQADKAAFELLSALYPQRKVVQLEIDAIAAGGGGIHCVTSQLPVHGKPDQ
;
A
#
# COMPACT_ATOMS: atom_id res chain seq x y z
N THR A 1 -12.56 0.90 5.48
CA THR A 1 -12.75 0.60 4.04
C THR A 1 -12.59 -0.90 3.84
N ASP A 2 -13.62 -1.64 4.17
CA ASP A 2 -13.60 -3.09 4.05
C ASP A 2 -13.68 -3.52 2.58
N ALA A 3 -12.95 -4.56 2.23
CA ALA A 3 -12.96 -5.20 0.92
C ALA A 3 -12.43 -4.36 -0.28
N HIS A 4 -11.72 -3.27 -0.05
CA HIS A 4 -11.03 -2.55 -1.12
C HIS A 4 -9.64 -3.16 -1.35
N VAL A 5 -9.42 -3.76 -2.52
CA VAL A 5 -8.18 -4.50 -2.84
C VAL A 5 -6.93 -3.63 -2.76
N ASP A 6 -7.03 -2.33 -3.03
CA ASP A 6 -5.92 -1.38 -2.99
C ASP A 6 -5.41 -1.04 -1.57
N PHE A 7 -6.06 -1.59 -0.52
CA PHE A 7 -5.52 -1.65 0.84
C PHE A 7 -4.82 -2.97 1.16
N TYR A 8 -5.10 -4.04 0.40
CA TYR A 8 -4.57 -5.38 0.67
C TYR A 8 -3.39 -5.75 -0.20
N ALA A 9 -3.46 -5.49 -1.51
CA ALA A 9 -2.42 -5.90 -2.44
C ALA A 9 -2.40 -5.06 -3.71
N ARG A 10 -1.20 -4.90 -4.29
CA ARG A 10 -1.00 -4.19 -5.56
C ARG A 10 0.10 -4.85 -6.37
N PHE A 11 -0.11 -4.91 -7.68
CA PHE A 11 0.97 -5.21 -8.60
C PHE A 11 1.96 -4.04 -8.67
N VAL A 12 3.24 -4.37 -8.54
CA VAL A 12 4.37 -3.46 -8.78
C VAL A 12 4.75 -3.49 -10.25
N ARG A 13 4.81 -4.72 -10.78
CA ARG A 13 5.07 -5.08 -12.18
C ARG A 13 4.60 -6.52 -12.41
N PRO A 14 4.57 -7.02 -13.66
CA PRO A 14 4.22 -8.41 -13.92
C PRO A 14 4.96 -9.40 -13.02
N GLY A 15 4.23 -10.31 -12.38
CA GLY A 15 4.76 -11.31 -11.46
C GLY A 15 5.18 -10.81 -10.07
N VAL A 16 5.12 -9.49 -9.77
CA VAL A 16 5.55 -8.95 -8.47
C VAL A 16 4.43 -8.16 -7.82
N VAL A 17 4.09 -8.53 -6.58
CA VAL A 17 3.02 -7.94 -5.77
C VAL A 17 3.58 -7.46 -4.43
N VAL A 18 3.07 -6.34 -3.94
CA VAL A 18 3.20 -5.92 -2.54
C VAL A 18 1.86 -6.07 -1.84
N ALA A 19 1.85 -6.66 -0.65
CA ALA A 19 0.65 -6.95 0.13
C ALA A 19 0.75 -6.42 1.55
N ASN A 20 -0.40 -6.07 2.14
CA ASN A 20 -0.49 -5.78 3.56
C ASN A 20 -0.36 -7.08 4.37
N LEU A 21 0.41 -7.03 5.45
CA LEU A 21 0.56 -8.14 6.39
C LEU A 21 0.58 -7.59 7.81
N ASP A 22 -0.52 -7.74 8.51
CA ASP A 22 -0.54 -7.44 9.93
C ASP A 22 0.06 -8.61 10.71
N THR A 23 1.14 -8.34 11.42
CA THR A 23 1.88 -9.34 12.19
C THR A 23 1.49 -9.37 13.67
N ASP A 24 0.55 -8.52 14.09
CA ASP A 24 0.05 -8.51 15.47
C ASP A 24 -1.10 -9.52 15.64
N PRO A 25 -0.93 -10.62 16.38
CA PRO A 25 -1.98 -11.61 16.57
C PRO A 25 -3.24 -11.09 17.29
N ALA A 26 -3.11 -9.94 17.98
CA ALA A 26 -4.24 -9.30 18.65
C ALA A 26 -5.04 -8.35 17.73
N SER A 27 -4.50 -8.05 16.55
CA SER A 27 -5.17 -7.19 15.58
C SER A 27 -6.32 -7.91 14.89
N TYR A 28 -7.38 -7.15 14.62
CA TYR A 28 -8.52 -7.60 13.82
C TYR A 28 -8.12 -8.11 12.43
N ASP A 29 -7.13 -7.45 11.80
CA ASP A 29 -6.71 -7.73 10.43
C ASP A 29 -5.66 -8.87 10.33
N HIS A 30 -5.16 -9.37 11.46
CA HIS A 30 -4.11 -10.40 11.45
C HIS A 30 -4.49 -11.62 10.62
N ALA A 31 -5.61 -12.27 10.97
CA ALA A 31 -6.01 -13.52 10.33
C ALA A 31 -6.32 -13.35 8.83
N VAL A 32 -6.98 -12.25 8.45
CA VAL A 32 -7.34 -11.99 7.06
C VAL A 32 -6.13 -11.66 6.20
N THR A 33 -5.17 -10.90 6.71
CA THR A 33 -3.93 -10.58 5.96
C THR A 33 -3.03 -11.79 5.79
N GLN A 34 -2.98 -12.71 6.76
CA GLN A 34 -2.31 -14.01 6.62
C GLN A 34 -2.97 -14.88 5.54
N ALA A 35 -4.31 -14.94 5.52
CA ALA A 35 -5.03 -15.65 4.47
C ALA A 35 -4.79 -15.07 3.08
N HIS A 36 -4.81 -13.73 2.94
CA HIS A 36 -4.47 -13.05 1.69
C HIS A 36 -3.05 -13.38 1.22
N LEU A 37 -2.08 -13.37 2.13
CA LEU A 37 -0.70 -13.72 1.82
C LEU A 37 -0.58 -15.16 1.29
N ALA A 38 -1.28 -16.11 1.92
CA ALA A 38 -1.29 -17.51 1.49
C ALA A 38 -1.87 -17.66 0.08
N ILE A 39 -2.99 -16.98 -0.21
CA ILE A 39 -3.61 -16.96 -1.54
C ILE A 39 -2.66 -16.37 -2.59
N LEU A 40 -2.06 -15.22 -2.31
CA LEU A 40 -1.15 -14.56 -3.24
C LEU A 40 0.09 -15.40 -3.54
N LYS A 41 0.65 -16.10 -2.54
CA LYS A 41 1.81 -17.00 -2.73
C LYS A 41 1.49 -18.24 -3.58
N ALA A 42 0.23 -18.67 -3.57
CA ALA A 42 -0.24 -19.81 -4.38
C ALA A 42 -0.72 -19.39 -5.78
N ALA A 43 -0.91 -18.08 -6.02
CA ALA A 43 -1.43 -17.55 -7.27
C ALA A 43 -0.36 -17.36 -8.35
N THR A 44 -0.82 -17.28 -9.59
CA THR A 44 -0.02 -16.89 -10.75
C THR A 44 -0.61 -15.62 -11.39
N ASP A 45 0.19 -14.89 -12.14
CA ASP A 45 -0.31 -13.82 -12.98
C ASP A 45 -0.94 -14.36 -14.29
N ALA A 46 -1.39 -13.45 -15.16
CA ALA A 46 -2.04 -13.80 -16.42
C ALA A 46 -1.16 -14.61 -17.39
N ASP A 47 0.16 -14.52 -17.24
CA ASP A 47 1.12 -15.29 -18.05
C ASP A 47 1.56 -16.60 -17.35
N GLY A 48 0.93 -16.97 -16.23
CA GLY A 48 1.24 -18.17 -15.47
C GLY A 48 2.49 -18.09 -14.58
N ARG A 49 3.05 -16.89 -14.36
CA ARG A 49 4.20 -16.70 -13.47
C ARG A 49 3.76 -16.73 -12.01
N THR A 50 4.42 -17.54 -11.18
CA THR A 50 4.22 -17.50 -9.72
C THR A 50 4.54 -16.10 -9.19
N LEU A 51 3.68 -15.58 -8.32
CA LEU A 51 3.83 -14.25 -7.76
C LEU A 51 4.99 -14.19 -6.76
N GLN A 52 5.88 -13.23 -6.95
CA GLN A 52 6.82 -12.78 -5.93
C GLN A 52 6.09 -11.78 -5.03
N VAL A 53 5.82 -12.17 -3.78
CA VAL A 53 5.04 -11.35 -2.85
C VAL A 53 5.96 -10.70 -1.82
N HIS A 54 5.98 -9.37 -1.81
CA HIS A 54 6.59 -8.54 -0.76
C HIS A 54 5.51 -8.08 0.20
N THR A 55 5.86 -7.81 1.46
CA THR A 55 4.89 -7.40 2.47
C THR A 55 5.27 -6.10 3.15
N LEU A 56 4.25 -5.29 3.48
CA LEU A 56 4.34 -4.13 4.37
C LEU A 56 3.38 -4.35 5.53
N SER A 57 3.82 -4.06 6.75
CA SER A 57 2.94 -4.06 7.91
C SER A 57 2.34 -2.67 8.12
N PRO A 58 1.09 -2.57 8.63
CA PRO A 58 0.51 -1.30 9.03
C PRO A 58 1.32 -0.66 10.16
N PRO A 59 1.19 0.66 10.39
CA PRO A 59 1.84 1.31 11.53
C PRO A 59 1.24 0.78 12.85
N ARG A 60 2.09 0.51 13.83
CA ARG A 60 1.68 0.06 15.17
C ARG A 60 1.38 1.20 16.12
N ALA A 61 2.06 2.33 15.93
CA ALA A 61 1.95 3.51 16.74
C ALA A 61 1.80 4.77 15.84
N PRO A 62 0.67 4.88 15.11
CA PRO A 62 0.43 6.06 14.28
C PRO A 62 0.35 7.31 15.18
N ARG A 63 0.71 8.48 14.62
CA ARG A 63 0.61 9.74 15.34
C ARG A 63 -0.80 9.98 15.85
N GLU A 64 -0.91 10.54 17.05
CA GLU A 64 -2.18 11.04 17.53
C GLU A 64 -2.45 12.44 16.95
N SER A 65 -3.51 12.54 16.18
CA SER A 65 -3.99 13.79 15.60
C SER A 65 -5.49 13.95 15.86
N ARG A 66 -6.04 15.11 15.51
CA ARG A 66 -7.50 15.32 15.53
C ARG A 66 -8.24 14.36 14.59
N PHE A 67 -7.53 13.78 13.62
CA PHE A 67 -8.10 12.91 12.60
C PHE A 67 -8.05 11.43 13.00
N SER A 68 -7.01 10.99 13.73
CA SER A 68 -6.83 9.60 14.15
C SER A 68 -7.48 9.31 15.51
N ARG A 69 -7.53 10.31 16.40
CA ARG A 69 -8.01 10.11 17.77
C ARG A 69 -9.48 9.66 17.82
N ARG A 70 -9.71 8.48 18.41
CA ARG A 70 -11.06 7.88 18.57
C ARG A 70 -11.82 7.72 17.25
N ASN A 71 -11.11 7.57 16.14
CA ASN A 71 -11.70 7.34 14.82
C ASN A 71 -11.52 5.87 14.43
N PRO A 72 -12.55 5.03 14.54
CA PRO A 72 -12.46 3.61 14.16
C PRO A 72 -12.29 3.40 12.65
N ASP A 73 -12.64 4.40 11.84
CA ASP A 73 -12.54 4.34 10.39
C ASP A 73 -11.19 4.86 9.86
N PHE A 74 -10.25 5.22 10.76
CA PHE A 74 -8.94 5.74 10.37
C PHE A 74 -8.11 4.66 9.65
N ALA A 75 -7.97 4.81 8.33
CA ALA A 75 -7.33 3.81 7.46
C ALA A 75 -5.80 4.00 7.41
N ALA A 76 -5.08 3.46 8.39
CA ALA A 76 -3.63 3.53 8.45
C ALA A 76 -2.99 2.33 7.72
N GLY A 77 -2.52 2.53 6.49
CA GLY A 77 -1.89 1.46 5.72
C GLY A 77 -1.04 1.98 4.56
N TYR A 78 0.06 1.31 4.25
CA TYR A 78 1.05 1.76 3.25
C TYR A 78 0.77 1.25 1.83
N ILE A 79 -0.17 0.30 1.63
CA ILE A 79 -0.44 -0.27 0.30
C ILE A 79 -1.19 0.71 -0.60
N ASN A 80 -1.92 1.66 -0.03
CA ASN A 80 -2.71 2.64 -0.76
C ASN A 80 -1.86 3.83 -1.28
N TYR A 81 -0.65 3.56 -1.78
CA TYR A 81 0.22 4.55 -2.43
C TYR A 81 -0.21 4.81 -3.88
N PHE A 82 0.29 5.87 -4.50
CA PHE A 82 0.01 6.21 -5.89
C PHE A 82 1.30 6.32 -6.71
N VAL A 83 1.32 5.72 -7.90
CA VAL A 83 2.46 5.73 -8.81
C VAL A 83 2.22 6.73 -9.92
N ILE A 84 3.14 7.67 -10.05
CA ILE A 84 3.13 8.70 -11.10
C ILE A 84 4.42 8.65 -11.92
N ASN A 85 4.50 9.46 -12.98
CA ASN A 85 5.72 9.60 -13.76
C ASN A 85 6.87 10.12 -12.86
N GLY A 86 7.91 9.30 -12.73
CA GLY A 86 9.11 9.64 -11.95
C GLY A 86 9.00 9.52 -10.43
N ALA A 87 7.79 9.25 -9.86
CA ALA A 87 7.65 9.14 -8.41
C ALA A 87 6.63 8.09 -7.95
N VAL A 88 6.75 7.72 -6.68
CA VAL A 88 5.75 7.00 -5.90
C VAL A 88 5.35 7.88 -4.73
N ILE A 89 4.08 8.22 -4.63
CA ILE A 89 3.53 9.00 -3.51
C ILE A 89 2.96 8.01 -2.51
N ALA A 90 3.58 7.93 -1.34
CA ALA A 90 3.23 6.98 -0.28
C ALA A 90 2.77 7.72 0.98
N PRO A 91 1.92 7.10 1.80
CA PRO A 91 1.56 7.67 3.08
C PRO A 91 2.70 7.56 4.10
N GLU A 92 2.66 8.45 5.10
CA GLU A 92 3.36 8.30 6.37
C GLU A 92 2.39 8.60 7.52
N PHE A 93 2.56 7.90 8.63
CA PHE A 93 1.64 7.96 9.78
C PHE A 93 2.34 8.35 11.10
N GLY A 94 3.63 8.70 11.06
CA GLY A 94 4.42 9.10 12.23
C GLY A 94 4.98 7.93 13.06
N ASP A 95 4.74 6.69 12.66
CA ASP A 95 5.47 5.52 13.15
C ASP A 95 6.80 5.44 12.39
N LEU A 96 7.85 6.01 12.97
CA LEU A 96 9.14 6.17 12.28
C LEU A 96 9.71 4.85 11.77
N GLN A 97 9.48 3.74 12.46
CA GLN A 97 9.98 2.44 12.04
C GLN A 97 9.19 1.90 10.86
N ALA A 98 7.87 1.97 10.92
CA ALA A 98 7.00 1.48 9.88
C ALA A 98 7.06 2.40 8.63
N ASP A 99 7.07 3.72 8.81
CA ASP A 99 7.24 4.70 7.73
C ASP A 99 8.56 4.46 6.98
N LYS A 100 9.66 4.25 7.72
CA LYS A 100 10.97 3.94 7.13
C LYS A 100 10.96 2.61 6.37
N ALA A 101 10.38 1.56 6.93
CA ALA A 101 10.28 0.25 6.27
C ALA A 101 9.47 0.34 4.97
N ALA A 102 8.38 1.10 4.97
CA ALA A 102 7.59 1.35 3.78
C ALA A 102 8.38 2.12 2.71
N PHE A 103 9.11 3.18 3.12
CA PHE A 103 9.98 3.95 2.23
C PHE A 103 11.06 3.07 1.58
N GLU A 104 11.76 2.26 2.38
CA GLU A 104 12.86 1.41 1.91
C GLU A 104 12.36 0.34 0.95
N LEU A 105 11.26 -0.35 1.28
CA LEU A 105 10.70 -1.37 0.40
C LEU A 105 10.19 -0.76 -0.91
N LEU A 106 9.43 0.33 -0.87
CA LEU A 106 8.93 0.97 -2.08
C LEU A 106 10.07 1.51 -2.95
N SER A 107 11.14 2.05 -2.34
CA SER A 107 12.33 2.48 -3.08
C SER A 107 13.03 1.31 -3.78
N ALA A 108 13.12 0.16 -3.14
CA ALA A 108 13.68 -1.05 -3.74
C ALA A 108 12.79 -1.62 -4.87
N LEU A 109 11.48 -1.56 -4.71
CA LEU A 109 10.53 -2.05 -5.72
C LEU A 109 10.40 -1.13 -6.95
N TYR A 110 10.65 0.17 -6.77
CA TYR A 110 10.57 1.20 -7.82
C TYR A 110 11.90 1.96 -7.98
N PRO A 111 13.00 1.30 -8.37
CA PRO A 111 14.34 1.89 -8.35
C PRO A 111 14.53 3.08 -9.30
N GLN A 112 13.63 3.26 -10.26
CA GLN A 112 13.66 4.38 -11.22
C GLN A 112 12.70 5.52 -10.84
N ARG A 113 12.09 5.46 -9.64
CA ARG A 113 11.14 6.46 -9.17
C ARG A 113 11.55 6.97 -7.79
N LYS A 114 11.36 8.26 -7.58
CA LYS A 114 11.55 8.86 -6.25
C LYS A 114 10.36 8.52 -5.37
N VAL A 115 10.58 7.89 -4.23
CA VAL A 115 9.53 7.72 -3.21
C VAL A 115 9.40 9.02 -2.42
N VAL A 116 8.17 9.50 -2.28
CA VAL A 116 7.82 10.68 -1.48
C VAL A 116 6.74 10.26 -0.50
N GLN A 117 7.02 10.39 0.79
CA GLN A 117 6.03 10.16 1.84
C GLN A 117 5.33 11.45 2.23
N LEU A 118 4.01 11.37 2.46
CA LEU A 118 3.16 12.48 2.84
C LEU A 118 2.31 12.10 4.06
N GLU A 119 2.14 13.06 4.97
CA GLU A 119 1.10 12.98 5.98
C GLU A 119 -0.27 13.05 5.31
N ILE A 120 -1.09 12.04 5.53
CA ILE A 120 -2.42 11.94 4.93
C ILE A 120 -3.54 11.72 5.95
N ASP A 121 -3.33 12.08 7.20
CA ASP A 121 -4.27 11.83 8.30
C ASP A 121 -5.70 12.31 7.98
N ALA A 122 -5.83 13.44 7.28
CA ALA A 122 -7.13 13.98 6.88
C ALA A 122 -7.85 13.09 5.85
N ILE A 123 -7.10 12.43 4.95
CA ILE A 123 -7.64 11.48 3.97
C ILE A 123 -7.97 10.18 4.68
N ALA A 124 -7.04 9.67 5.49
CA ALA A 124 -7.17 8.44 6.25
C ALA A 124 -8.38 8.46 7.21
N ALA A 125 -8.72 9.63 7.74
CA ALA A 125 -9.90 9.84 8.59
C ALA A 125 -11.22 9.50 7.89
N GLY A 126 -11.27 9.57 6.57
CA GLY A 126 -12.43 9.17 5.77
C GLY A 126 -12.45 7.70 5.36
N GLY A 127 -11.57 6.87 5.92
CA GLY A 127 -11.46 5.45 5.60
C GLY A 127 -10.79 5.16 4.25
N GLY A 128 -10.02 6.11 3.71
CA GLY A 128 -9.33 5.99 2.43
C GLY A 128 -7.84 6.34 2.50
N GLY A 129 -7.17 6.27 1.35
CA GLY A 129 -5.76 6.65 1.22
C GLY A 129 -5.49 7.42 -0.07
N ILE A 130 -4.22 7.56 -0.43
CA ILE A 130 -3.80 8.36 -1.59
C ILE A 130 -4.39 7.82 -2.90
N HIS A 131 -4.37 6.50 -3.08
CA HIS A 131 -4.93 5.88 -4.28
C HIS A 131 -6.43 6.12 -4.42
N CYS A 132 -7.17 6.12 -3.31
CA CYS A 132 -8.63 6.31 -3.29
C CYS A 132 -9.06 7.71 -3.77
N VAL A 133 -8.20 8.74 -3.61
CA VAL A 133 -8.49 10.14 -4.00
C VAL A 133 -7.77 10.55 -5.28
N THR A 134 -7.17 9.61 -5.99
CA THR A 134 -6.40 9.86 -7.22
C THR A 134 -6.95 9.07 -8.39
N SER A 135 -6.65 9.52 -9.60
CA SER A 135 -6.98 8.82 -10.83
C SER A 135 -5.84 8.98 -11.83
N GLN A 136 -5.55 7.91 -12.57
CA GLN A 136 -4.57 7.93 -13.63
C GLN A 136 -5.21 8.40 -14.93
N LEU A 137 -4.54 9.34 -15.60
CA LEU A 137 -4.87 9.76 -16.96
C LEU A 137 -3.75 9.27 -17.88
N PRO A 138 -3.91 8.10 -18.52
CA PRO A 138 -2.92 7.60 -19.48
C PRO A 138 -2.80 8.56 -20.66
N VAL A 139 -1.56 8.90 -21.02
CA VAL A 139 -1.33 9.60 -22.30
C VAL A 139 -1.53 8.61 -23.41
N HIS A 140 -2.34 8.97 -24.41
CA HIS A 140 -2.43 8.18 -25.64
C HIS A 140 -1.03 8.08 -26.26
N GLY A 141 -0.39 6.94 -26.11
CA GLY A 141 0.85 6.65 -26.82
C GLY A 141 0.57 6.72 -28.31
N LYS A 142 1.45 7.36 -29.10
CA LYS A 142 1.52 7.07 -30.51
C LYS A 142 1.75 5.55 -30.60
N PRO A 143 1.01 4.81 -31.45
CA PRO A 143 1.36 3.43 -31.70
C PRO A 143 2.82 3.42 -32.14
N ASP A 144 3.62 2.58 -31.50
CA ASP A 144 5.03 2.38 -31.85
C ASP A 144 5.11 2.12 -33.34
N GLN A 145 5.86 3.00 -34.05
CA GLN A 145 6.21 2.82 -35.46
C GLN A 145 7.29 1.76 -35.57
#